data_a24e60cee18b5efebdcb3dafd5d2a090
#
_entry.id   a24e60cee18b5efebdcb3dafd5d2a090
#
_cell.length_a   1.000
_cell.length_b   1.000
_cell.length_c   1.000
_cell.angle_alpha   90.00
_cell.angle_beta   90.00
_cell.angle_gamma   90.00
#
_symmetry.space_group_name_H-M   'P 1'
#
loop_
_entity.id
_entity.type
_entity.pdbx_description
1 polymer ?
#
loop_
_entity_poly.entity_id
_entity_poly.type
_entity_poly.pdbx_seq_one_letter_code
_entity_poly.pdbx_strand_id
1 'polypeptide(L)'
;MNPHYNRSQDPFTHSTLTTTVAQASTEARLDFIRKTYVLFMAGILMSIVGGVVSLRTPLWQLVLSTSPFSFLSLFLFVMVARGLSRTPGLNYAALFSFTLVTGILFAPILMAYESLAPGVVTQAAFLTVIVFGSLTAYAFISRQDFSYLGGMLFVALIALILGGLANLFFFHSSAMAYWSAWITLLLFSGFVLYDTSRIIQRYDMNDYCGAALELFLDFFNMFLAILRILSGSRR
;
A
#
# COMPACT_ATOMS: atom_id res chain seq x y z
N MET A 1 55.17 -21.73 15.74
CA MET A 1 54.02 -22.57 15.31
C MET A 1 52.80 -21.74 15.37
N ASN A 2 52.28 -21.29 14.22
CA ASN A 2 51.10 -20.48 14.16
C ASN A 2 50.22 -21.00 12.98
N PRO A 3 49.20 -21.80 13.24
CA PRO A 3 48.35 -22.27 12.17
C PRO A 3 47.38 -21.11 11.79
N HIS A 4 47.50 -20.65 10.57
CA HIS A 4 46.53 -19.76 9.94
C HIS A 4 45.14 -20.41 9.99
N TYR A 5 44.34 -20.03 10.97
CA TYR A 5 42.92 -20.40 11.02
C TYR A 5 42.20 -19.63 9.91
N ASN A 6 41.92 -20.36 8.84
CA ASN A 6 41.17 -19.83 7.70
C ASN A 6 39.68 -19.70 8.09
N ARG A 7 39.27 -18.48 8.41
CA ARG A 7 37.89 -18.11 8.84
C ARG A 7 36.82 -18.31 7.76
N SER A 8 37.20 -18.78 6.57
CA SER A 8 36.29 -18.94 5.42
C SER A 8 35.56 -20.30 5.35
N GLN A 9 35.71 -21.17 6.36
CA GLN A 9 35.11 -22.51 6.34
C GLN A 9 34.23 -22.82 7.56
N ASP A 10 33.67 -21.83 8.21
CA ASP A 10 32.66 -22.09 9.23
C ASP A 10 31.32 -22.45 8.56
N PRO A 11 30.85 -23.71 8.61
CA PRO A 11 29.59 -24.14 7.99
C PRO A 11 28.34 -23.53 8.63
N PHE A 12 28.50 -22.79 9.74
CA PHE A 12 27.41 -22.14 10.46
C PHE A 12 27.27 -20.64 10.15
N THR A 13 28.12 -20.06 9.31
CA THR A 13 28.00 -18.67 8.85
C THR A 13 27.27 -18.56 7.52
N HIS A 14 26.25 -19.37 7.27
CA HIS A 14 25.18 -19.00 6.34
C HIS A 14 24.27 -17.96 7.00
N SER A 15 24.84 -16.82 7.42
CA SER A 15 24.08 -15.60 7.46
C SER A 15 23.67 -15.35 6.02
N THR A 16 22.39 -15.53 5.71
CA THR A 16 21.76 -15.02 4.49
C THR A 16 22.01 -13.51 4.49
N LEU A 17 23.14 -13.09 3.91
CA LEU A 17 23.40 -11.68 3.65
C LEU A 17 22.33 -11.23 2.68
N THR A 18 21.26 -10.63 3.21
CA THR A 18 20.23 -10.02 2.40
C THR A 18 20.88 -8.87 1.64
N THR A 19 21.05 -9.05 0.34
CA THR A 19 21.62 -8.03 -0.53
C THR A 19 20.58 -6.92 -0.70
N THR A 20 20.90 -5.72 -0.24
CA THR A 20 20.04 -4.57 -0.45
C THR A 20 20.18 -4.03 -1.89
N VAL A 21 19.17 -3.31 -2.37
CA VAL A 21 19.17 -2.66 -3.68
C VAL A 21 20.40 -1.77 -3.89
N ALA A 22 20.89 -1.12 -2.82
CA ALA A 22 22.09 -0.27 -2.89
C ALA A 22 23.38 -1.07 -3.21
N GLN A 23 23.44 -2.35 -2.83
CA GLN A 23 24.61 -3.23 -2.98
C GLN A 23 24.52 -4.08 -4.26
N ALA A 24 23.38 -4.08 -4.94
CA ALA A 24 23.14 -4.86 -6.14
C ALA A 24 23.76 -4.20 -7.38
N SER A 25 24.04 -5.03 -8.40
CA SER A 25 24.43 -4.53 -9.72
C SER A 25 23.29 -3.67 -10.32
N THR A 26 23.65 -2.76 -11.22
CA THR A 26 22.66 -1.89 -11.88
C THR A 26 21.55 -2.69 -12.56
N GLU A 27 21.87 -3.80 -13.22
CA GLU A 27 20.89 -4.67 -13.88
C GLU A 27 19.94 -5.33 -12.87
N ALA A 28 20.47 -5.90 -11.79
CA ALA A 28 19.67 -6.52 -10.76
C ALA A 28 18.73 -5.52 -10.07
N ARG A 29 19.23 -4.29 -9.85
CA ARG A 29 18.44 -3.19 -9.30
C ARG A 29 17.28 -2.79 -10.21
N LEU A 30 17.53 -2.66 -11.50
CA LEU A 30 16.50 -2.33 -12.49
C LEU A 30 15.45 -3.45 -12.57
N ASP A 31 15.87 -4.72 -12.55
CA ASP A 31 14.97 -5.86 -12.56
C ASP A 31 14.08 -5.89 -11.31
N PHE A 32 14.63 -5.63 -10.13
CA PHE A 32 13.87 -5.52 -8.89
C PHE A 32 12.80 -4.41 -8.97
N ILE A 33 13.20 -3.19 -9.39
CA ILE A 33 12.28 -2.06 -9.53
C ILE A 33 11.19 -2.41 -10.54
N ARG A 34 11.55 -2.94 -11.70
CA ARG A 34 10.59 -3.36 -12.73
C ARG A 34 9.59 -4.38 -12.19
N LYS A 35 10.06 -5.45 -11.52
CA LYS A 35 9.19 -6.47 -10.92
C LYS A 35 8.24 -5.86 -9.90
N THR A 36 8.74 -4.99 -9.02
CA THR A 36 7.93 -4.31 -8.02
C THR A 36 6.78 -3.53 -8.65
N TYR A 37 7.06 -2.67 -9.64
CA TYR A 37 6.02 -1.86 -10.27
C TYR A 37 5.07 -2.67 -11.16
N VAL A 38 5.54 -3.73 -11.83
CA VAL A 38 4.66 -4.67 -12.57
C VAL A 38 3.71 -5.37 -11.61
N LEU A 39 4.19 -5.84 -10.46
CA LEU A 39 3.35 -6.49 -9.45
C LEU A 39 2.37 -5.50 -8.78
N PHE A 40 2.80 -4.29 -8.53
CA PHE A 40 1.92 -3.22 -8.04
C PHE A 40 0.77 -2.95 -9.03
N MET A 41 1.07 -2.79 -10.32
CA MET A 41 0.04 -2.60 -11.35
C MET A 41 -0.89 -3.81 -11.47
N ALA A 42 -0.33 -5.03 -11.43
CA ALA A 42 -1.12 -6.26 -11.41
C ALA A 42 -2.02 -6.35 -10.16
N GLY A 43 -1.55 -5.88 -9.00
CA GLY A 43 -2.33 -5.76 -7.78
C GLY A 43 -3.52 -4.80 -7.92
N ILE A 44 -3.33 -3.64 -8.56
CA ILE A 44 -4.43 -2.72 -8.88
C ILE A 44 -5.46 -3.41 -9.78
N LEU A 45 -5.02 -4.07 -10.85
CA LEU A 45 -5.93 -4.80 -11.74
C LEU A 45 -6.68 -5.91 -10.98
N MET A 46 -6.00 -6.63 -10.10
CA MET A 46 -6.64 -7.67 -9.27
C MET A 46 -7.69 -7.07 -8.33
N SER A 47 -7.45 -5.89 -7.76
CA SER A 47 -8.46 -5.20 -6.93
C SER A 47 -9.68 -4.76 -7.74
N ILE A 48 -9.49 -4.33 -8.99
CA ILE A 48 -10.61 -4.04 -9.91
C ILE A 48 -11.42 -5.30 -10.19
N VAL A 49 -10.74 -6.43 -10.47
CA VAL A 49 -11.41 -7.74 -10.65
C VAL A 49 -12.21 -8.10 -9.40
N GLY A 50 -11.64 -7.96 -8.21
CA GLY A 50 -12.32 -8.18 -6.93
C GLY A 50 -13.58 -7.31 -6.79
N GLY A 51 -13.50 -6.04 -7.15
CA GLY A 51 -14.62 -5.11 -7.15
C GLY A 51 -15.74 -5.56 -8.10
N VAL A 52 -15.39 -5.91 -9.33
CA VAL A 52 -16.36 -6.41 -10.32
C VAL A 52 -17.02 -7.70 -9.86
N VAL A 53 -16.25 -8.65 -9.33
CA VAL A 53 -16.77 -9.91 -8.76
C VAL A 53 -17.75 -9.62 -7.62
N SER A 54 -17.39 -8.71 -6.70
CA SER A 54 -18.26 -8.32 -5.60
C SER A 54 -19.61 -7.81 -6.09
N LEU A 55 -19.62 -6.90 -7.07
CA LEU A 55 -20.85 -6.29 -7.61
C LEU A 55 -21.69 -7.25 -8.47
N ARG A 56 -21.08 -8.28 -9.07
CA ARG A 56 -21.77 -9.28 -9.89
C ARG A 56 -22.29 -10.48 -9.09
N THR A 57 -21.93 -10.59 -7.82
CA THR A 57 -22.30 -11.69 -6.92
C THR A 57 -22.95 -11.12 -5.64
N PRO A 58 -23.58 -11.94 -4.80
CA PRO A 58 -24.13 -11.46 -3.52
C PRO A 58 -23.07 -11.10 -2.48
N LEU A 59 -21.77 -11.13 -2.79
CA LEU A 59 -20.68 -10.82 -1.86
C LEU A 59 -20.79 -9.40 -1.28
N TRP A 60 -21.25 -8.41 -2.05
CA TRP A 60 -21.44 -7.06 -1.53
C TRP A 60 -22.48 -6.99 -0.39
N GLN A 61 -23.51 -7.85 -0.43
CA GLN A 61 -24.51 -7.96 0.65
C GLN A 61 -23.87 -8.54 1.91
N LEU A 62 -23.02 -9.59 1.75
CA LEU A 62 -22.27 -10.16 2.85
C LEU A 62 -21.32 -9.13 3.47
N VAL A 63 -20.61 -8.36 2.67
CA VAL A 63 -19.72 -7.30 3.16
C VAL A 63 -20.49 -6.27 3.99
N LEU A 64 -21.67 -5.82 3.52
CA LEU A 64 -22.48 -4.88 4.28
C LEU A 64 -23.05 -5.47 5.57
N SER A 65 -23.47 -6.75 5.57
CA SER A 65 -24.03 -7.40 6.75
C SER A 65 -22.97 -7.69 7.84
N THR A 66 -21.70 -7.87 7.45
CA THR A 66 -20.59 -8.17 8.37
C THR A 66 -19.74 -6.97 8.76
N SER A 67 -20.03 -5.77 8.20
CA SER A 67 -19.35 -4.53 8.61
C SER A 67 -19.70 -4.20 10.10
N PRO A 68 -18.75 -3.80 10.94
CA PRO A 68 -17.36 -3.38 10.66
C PRO A 68 -16.32 -4.52 10.66
N PHE A 69 -16.68 -5.76 10.99
CA PHE A 69 -15.72 -6.87 11.09
C PHE A 69 -14.96 -7.16 9.80
N SER A 70 -15.61 -6.94 8.63
CA SER A 70 -14.95 -7.10 7.34
C SER A 70 -13.75 -6.19 7.16
N PHE A 71 -13.82 -4.94 7.65
CA PHE A 71 -12.70 -3.99 7.56
C PHE A 71 -11.61 -4.28 8.59
N LEU A 72 -11.99 -4.79 9.78
CA LEU A 72 -11.01 -5.25 10.76
C LEU A 72 -10.21 -6.47 10.23
N SER A 73 -10.89 -7.39 9.52
CA SER A 73 -10.23 -8.55 8.92
C SER A 73 -9.19 -8.13 7.87
N LEU A 74 -9.43 -7.04 7.13
CA LEU A 74 -8.48 -6.51 6.15
C LEU A 74 -7.18 -6.04 6.81
N PHE A 75 -7.27 -5.42 8.00
CA PHE A 75 -6.07 -5.02 8.76
C PHE A 75 -5.24 -6.23 9.18
N LEU A 76 -5.87 -7.29 9.66
CA LEU A 76 -5.17 -8.55 9.98
C LEU A 76 -4.60 -9.19 8.72
N PHE A 77 -5.34 -9.13 7.61
CA PHE A 77 -4.89 -9.71 6.36
C PHE A 77 -3.66 -9.00 5.77
N VAL A 78 -3.56 -7.67 5.86
CA VAL A 78 -2.35 -6.96 5.41
C VAL A 78 -1.13 -7.36 6.24
N MET A 79 -1.29 -7.58 7.54
CA MET A 79 -0.20 -8.05 8.40
C MET A 79 0.27 -9.46 7.97
N VAL A 80 -0.66 -10.38 7.69
CA VAL A 80 -0.36 -11.72 7.18
C VAL A 80 0.31 -11.64 5.81
N ALA A 81 -0.24 -10.86 4.87
CA ALA A 81 0.31 -10.67 3.54
C ALA A 81 1.74 -10.11 3.60
N ARG A 82 1.99 -9.15 4.51
CA ARG A 82 3.33 -8.60 4.75
C ARG A 82 4.27 -9.63 5.34
N GLY A 83 3.83 -10.45 6.27
CA GLY A 83 4.62 -11.54 6.85
C GLY A 83 5.02 -12.60 5.83
N LEU A 84 4.14 -12.88 4.84
CA LEU A 84 4.37 -13.87 3.79
C LEU A 84 5.10 -13.32 2.56
N SER A 85 5.33 -12.01 2.47
CA SER A 85 5.89 -11.34 1.28
C SER A 85 7.28 -11.85 0.88
N ARG A 86 8.03 -12.38 1.84
CA ARG A 86 9.39 -12.96 1.64
C ARG A 86 9.39 -14.46 1.45
N THR A 87 8.26 -15.14 1.61
CA THR A 87 8.18 -16.60 1.50
C THR A 87 7.96 -17.00 0.04
N PRO A 88 8.92 -17.69 -0.62
CA PRO A 88 8.79 -18.09 -2.01
C PRO A 88 7.52 -18.90 -2.26
N GLY A 89 6.81 -18.58 -3.32
CA GLY A 89 5.53 -19.21 -3.70
C GLY A 89 4.31 -18.63 -2.99
N LEU A 90 4.41 -18.28 -1.70
CA LEU A 90 3.31 -17.67 -0.95
C LEU A 90 3.25 -16.15 -1.13
N ASN A 91 4.36 -15.51 -1.46
CA ASN A 91 4.45 -14.06 -1.63
C ASN A 91 3.49 -13.51 -2.71
N TYR A 92 3.42 -14.16 -3.87
CA TYR A 92 2.47 -13.77 -4.93
C TYR A 92 1.02 -14.02 -4.50
N ALA A 93 0.76 -15.19 -3.92
CA ALA A 93 -0.57 -15.55 -3.44
C ALA A 93 -1.05 -14.54 -2.36
N ALA A 94 -0.18 -14.15 -1.44
CA ALA A 94 -0.47 -13.18 -0.41
C ALA A 94 -0.78 -11.79 -0.99
N LEU A 95 0.02 -11.31 -1.95
CA LEU A 95 -0.19 -10.03 -2.62
C LEU A 95 -1.53 -10.02 -3.38
N PHE A 96 -1.76 -11.00 -4.24
CA PHE A 96 -2.94 -10.99 -5.11
C PHE A 96 -4.24 -11.31 -4.36
N SER A 97 -4.21 -12.20 -3.37
CA SER A 97 -5.38 -12.43 -2.53
C SER A 97 -5.72 -11.19 -1.69
N PHE A 98 -4.72 -10.48 -1.14
CA PHE A 98 -4.95 -9.23 -0.42
C PHE A 98 -5.59 -8.16 -1.31
N THR A 99 -5.02 -7.93 -2.49
CA THR A 99 -5.55 -6.90 -3.42
C THR A 99 -6.94 -7.25 -3.94
N LEU A 100 -7.21 -8.55 -4.23
CA LEU A 100 -8.53 -9.05 -4.62
C LEU A 100 -9.57 -8.80 -3.51
N VAL A 101 -9.25 -9.20 -2.27
CA VAL A 101 -10.13 -9.03 -1.12
C VAL A 101 -10.37 -7.54 -0.84
N THR A 102 -9.35 -6.70 -0.98
CA THR A 102 -9.50 -5.24 -0.88
C THR A 102 -10.55 -4.74 -1.88
N GLY A 103 -10.47 -5.15 -3.14
CA GLY A 103 -11.47 -4.80 -4.15
C GLY A 103 -12.88 -5.26 -3.80
N ILE A 104 -13.03 -6.49 -3.31
CA ILE A 104 -14.34 -7.05 -2.88
C ILE A 104 -14.93 -6.22 -1.74
N LEU A 105 -14.13 -5.90 -0.72
CA LEU A 105 -14.62 -5.19 0.47
C LEU A 105 -14.99 -3.72 0.20
N PHE A 106 -14.28 -3.07 -0.71
CA PHE A 106 -14.54 -1.65 -0.99
C PHE A 106 -15.56 -1.41 -2.10
N ALA A 107 -15.93 -2.41 -2.90
CA ALA A 107 -16.89 -2.28 -3.98
C ALA A 107 -18.24 -1.67 -3.54
N PRO A 108 -18.89 -2.08 -2.43
CA PRO A 108 -20.15 -1.46 -1.98
C PRO A 108 -19.98 0.02 -1.63
N ILE A 109 -18.84 0.40 -1.05
CA ILE A 109 -18.54 1.80 -0.70
C ILE A 109 -18.38 2.63 -1.98
N LEU A 110 -17.64 2.11 -2.98
CA LEU A 110 -17.46 2.80 -4.26
C LEU A 110 -18.80 2.97 -4.99
N MET A 111 -19.64 1.95 -4.96
CA MET A 111 -21.00 2.03 -5.53
C MET A 111 -21.84 3.09 -4.83
N ALA A 112 -21.77 3.21 -3.52
CA ALA A 112 -22.46 4.25 -2.76
C ALA A 112 -21.99 5.66 -3.14
N TYR A 113 -20.67 5.86 -3.29
CA TYR A 113 -20.13 7.14 -3.76
C TYR A 113 -20.56 7.46 -5.19
N GLU A 114 -20.52 6.48 -6.10
CA GLU A 114 -20.90 6.65 -7.49
C GLU A 114 -22.40 7.00 -7.63
N SER A 115 -23.26 6.43 -6.78
CA SER A 115 -24.70 6.74 -6.76
C SER A 115 -25.00 8.14 -6.26
N LEU A 116 -24.20 8.67 -5.33
CA LEU A 116 -24.36 10.04 -4.79
C LEU A 116 -23.79 11.11 -5.73
N ALA A 117 -22.72 10.79 -6.44
CA ALA A 117 -22.03 11.71 -7.34
C ALA A 117 -21.49 10.94 -8.57
N PRO A 118 -22.29 10.77 -9.63
CA PRO A 118 -21.88 10.02 -10.82
C PRO A 118 -20.55 10.49 -11.41
N GLY A 119 -19.69 9.54 -11.74
CA GLY A 119 -18.35 9.77 -12.27
C GLY A 119 -17.29 10.10 -11.22
N VAL A 120 -17.63 10.19 -9.93
CA VAL A 120 -16.68 10.58 -8.88
C VAL A 120 -15.59 9.53 -8.67
N VAL A 121 -15.91 8.24 -8.80
CA VAL A 121 -14.94 7.14 -8.66
C VAL A 121 -13.90 7.22 -9.78
N THR A 122 -14.32 7.43 -11.02
CA THR A 122 -13.40 7.59 -12.16
C THR A 122 -12.52 8.83 -12.02
N GLN A 123 -13.09 9.96 -11.59
CA GLN A 123 -12.32 11.18 -11.34
C GLN A 123 -11.29 10.99 -10.24
N ALA A 124 -11.67 10.34 -9.13
CA ALA A 124 -10.74 10.03 -8.05
C ALA A 124 -9.60 9.12 -8.52
N ALA A 125 -9.91 8.07 -9.29
CA ALA A 125 -8.90 7.18 -9.84
C ALA A 125 -7.92 7.93 -10.75
N PHE A 126 -8.41 8.77 -11.66
CA PHE A 126 -7.57 9.56 -12.57
C PHE A 126 -6.66 10.52 -11.80
N LEU A 127 -7.20 11.27 -10.84
CA LEU A 127 -6.40 12.18 -10.01
C LEU A 127 -5.37 11.43 -9.16
N THR A 128 -5.72 10.26 -8.64
CA THR A 128 -4.78 9.42 -7.89
C THR A 128 -3.60 9.01 -8.75
N VAL A 129 -3.85 8.55 -9.98
CA VAL A 129 -2.79 8.18 -10.93
C VAL A 129 -1.86 9.36 -11.21
N ILE A 130 -2.40 10.57 -11.39
CA ILE A 130 -1.61 11.78 -11.62
C ILE A 130 -0.76 12.11 -10.39
N VAL A 131 -1.36 12.18 -9.21
CA VAL A 131 -0.64 12.59 -7.99
C VAL A 131 0.40 11.55 -7.62
N PHE A 132 0.02 10.26 -7.56
CA PHE A 132 0.93 9.15 -7.25
C PHE A 132 2.07 9.07 -8.26
N GLY A 133 1.76 9.14 -9.57
CA GLY A 133 2.76 9.11 -10.64
C GLY A 133 3.73 10.27 -10.59
N SER A 134 3.24 11.49 -10.27
CA SER A 134 4.08 12.68 -10.11
C SER A 134 5.03 12.57 -8.92
N LEU A 135 4.55 12.08 -7.77
CA LEU A 135 5.36 11.86 -6.57
C LEU A 135 6.41 10.77 -6.79
N THR A 136 6.01 9.67 -7.42
CA THR A 136 6.91 8.59 -7.81
C THR A 136 8.00 9.09 -8.76
N ALA A 137 7.62 9.82 -9.82
CA ALA A 137 8.57 10.41 -10.76
C ALA A 137 9.52 11.38 -10.06
N TYR A 138 9.03 12.21 -9.15
CA TYR A 138 9.86 13.11 -8.35
C TYR A 138 10.87 12.34 -7.50
N ALA A 139 10.47 11.27 -6.84
CA ALA A 139 11.37 10.44 -6.03
C ALA A 139 12.49 9.80 -6.89
N PHE A 140 12.16 9.35 -8.12
CA PHE A 140 13.14 8.81 -9.07
C PHE A 140 14.12 9.86 -9.59
N ILE A 141 13.63 11.05 -9.92
CA ILE A 141 14.44 12.13 -10.51
C ILE A 141 15.34 12.79 -9.46
N SER A 142 14.78 13.10 -8.29
CA SER A 142 15.52 13.77 -7.20
C SER A 142 16.60 12.88 -6.60
N ARG A 143 16.42 11.56 -6.61
CA ARG A 143 17.29 10.56 -5.97
C ARG A 143 17.55 10.84 -4.48
N GLN A 144 16.71 11.66 -3.85
CA GLN A 144 16.83 11.98 -2.44
C GLN A 144 16.41 10.79 -1.57
N ASP A 145 17.06 10.66 -0.44
CA ASP A 145 16.70 9.67 0.56
C ASP A 145 15.64 10.24 1.51
N PHE A 146 14.39 9.83 1.31
CA PHE A 146 13.26 10.23 2.14
C PHE A 146 13.08 9.34 3.39
N SER A 147 14.02 8.46 3.71
CA SER A 147 13.88 7.52 4.83
C SER A 147 13.77 8.20 6.20
N TYR A 148 14.24 9.46 6.33
CA TYR A 148 14.09 10.25 7.55
C TYR A 148 12.63 10.57 7.89
N LEU A 149 11.72 10.51 6.90
CA LEU A 149 10.30 10.73 7.12
C LEU A 149 9.61 9.56 7.84
N GLY A 150 10.17 8.35 7.81
CA GLY A 150 9.50 7.12 8.24
C GLY A 150 8.94 7.19 9.67
N GLY A 151 9.71 7.70 10.63
CA GLY A 151 9.26 7.83 12.01
C GLY A 151 8.09 8.82 12.15
N MET A 152 8.17 9.97 11.49
CA MET A 152 7.12 10.98 11.50
C MET A 152 5.84 10.47 10.83
N LEU A 153 5.96 9.83 9.66
CA LEU A 153 4.83 9.26 8.93
C LEU A 153 4.14 8.16 9.75
N PHE A 154 4.91 7.32 10.43
CA PHE A 154 4.36 6.27 11.29
C PHE A 154 3.55 6.84 12.46
N VAL A 155 4.07 7.84 13.16
CA VAL A 155 3.35 8.52 14.25
C VAL A 155 2.09 9.21 13.73
N ALA A 156 2.19 9.90 12.58
CA ALA A 156 1.06 10.55 11.95
C ALA A 156 -0.02 9.55 11.49
N LEU A 157 0.38 8.36 11.01
CA LEU A 157 -0.54 7.28 10.66
C LEU A 157 -1.31 6.78 11.90
N ILE A 158 -0.62 6.55 13.01
CA ILE A 158 -1.27 6.14 14.26
C ILE A 158 -2.25 7.22 14.73
N ALA A 159 -1.84 8.49 14.70
CA ALA A 159 -2.71 9.61 15.09
C ALA A 159 -3.96 9.70 14.18
N LEU A 160 -3.80 9.47 12.87
CA LEU A 160 -4.90 9.45 11.92
C LEU A 160 -5.88 8.31 12.20
N ILE A 161 -5.37 7.10 12.48
CA ILE A 161 -6.19 5.94 12.83
C ILE A 161 -6.96 6.20 14.13
N LEU A 162 -6.28 6.66 15.17
CA LEU A 162 -6.93 6.97 16.46
C LEU A 162 -7.96 8.08 16.31
N GLY A 163 -7.66 9.13 15.56
CA GLY A 163 -8.60 10.21 15.24
C GLY A 163 -9.83 9.72 14.46
N GLY A 164 -9.61 8.82 13.49
CA GLY A 164 -10.69 8.16 12.75
C GLY A 164 -11.60 7.30 13.64
N LEU A 165 -11.01 6.51 14.55
CA LEU A 165 -11.76 5.73 15.54
C LEU A 165 -12.52 6.63 16.51
N ALA A 166 -11.89 7.69 17.00
CA ALA A 166 -12.52 8.67 17.87
C ALA A 166 -13.72 9.35 17.17
N ASN A 167 -13.57 9.68 15.88
CA ASN A 167 -14.70 10.22 15.12
C ASN A 167 -15.81 9.19 14.92
N LEU A 168 -15.47 7.94 14.68
CA LEU A 168 -16.44 6.86 14.47
C LEU A 168 -17.26 6.56 15.72
N PHE A 169 -16.65 6.54 16.90
CA PHE A 169 -17.30 6.10 18.13
C PHE A 169 -17.85 7.26 18.99
N PHE A 170 -17.26 8.45 18.90
CA PHE A 170 -17.58 9.55 19.83
C PHE A 170 -18.14 10.80 19.15
N PHE A 171 -17.49 11.27 18.08
CA PHE A 171 -17.81 12.61 17.52
C PHE A 171 -18.85 12.57 16.40
N HIS A 172 -18.85 11.53 15.58
CA HIS A 172 -19.73 11.39 14.40
C HIS A 172 -19.76 12.62 13.49
N SER A 173 -18.66 13.38 13.45
CA SER A 173 -18.55 14.66 12.76
C SER A 173 -18.18 14.49 11.29
N SER A 174 -19.05 14.96 10.39
CA SER A 174 -18.80 14.98 8.95
C SER A 174 -17.64 15.93 8.58
N ALA A 175 -17.52 17.06 9.30
CA ALA A 175 -16.41 18.00 9.11
C ALA A 175 -15.06 17.34 9.48
N MET A 176 -14.98 16.63 10.61
CA MET A 176 -13.78 15.89 10.99
C MET A 176 -13.45 14.80 9.97
N ALA A 177 -14.44 14.09 9.45
CA ALA A 177 -14.25 13.08 8.39
C ALA A 177 -13.73 13.71 7.08
N TYR A 178 -14.19 14.90 6.73
CA TYR A 178 -13.72 15.63 5.54
C TYR A 178 -12.26 16.10 5.71
N TRP A 179 -11.94 16.74 6.83
CA TRP A 179 -10.57 17.20 7.08
C TRP A 179 -9.58 16.05 7.24
N SER A 180 -10.02 14.92 7.83
CA SER A 180 -9.18 13.73 7.90
C SER A 180 -8.81 13.18 6.51
N ALA A 181 -9.65 13.37 5.48
CA ALA A 181 -9.32 12.96 4.12
C ALA A 181 -8.16 13.80 3.54
N TRP A 182 -8.12 15.10 3.79
CA TRP A 182 -6.99 15.96 3.39
C TRP A 182 -5.68 15.55 4.10
N ILE A 183 -5.77 15.28 5.41
CA ILE A 183 -4.61 14.80 6.18
C ILE A 183 -4.15 13.44 5.64
N THR A 184 -5.09 12.53 5.32
CA THR A 184 -4.78 11.23 4.71
C THR A 184 -4.05 11.40 3.37
N LEU A 185 -4.53 12.29 2.50
CA LEU A 185 -3.90 12.55 1.21
C LEU A 185 -2.45 13.04 1.38
N LEU A 186 -2.22 14.01 2.28
CA LEU A 186 -0.88 14.53 2.55
C LEU A 186 0.04 13.46 3.18
N LEU A 187 -0.49 12.68 4.12
CA LEU A 187 0.24 11.61 4.77
C LEU A 187 0.70 10.53 3.78
N PHE A 188 -0.22 10.04 2.94
CA PHE A 188 0.13 9.01 1.95
C PHE A 188 0.96 9.57 0.79
N SER A 189 0.87 10.86 0.48
CA SER A 189 1.84 11.51 -0.41
C SER A 189 3.27 11.44 0.16
N GLY A 190 3.42 11.61 1.46
CA GLY A 190 4.69 11.40 2.16
C GLY A 190 5.15 9.94 2.13
N PHE A 191 4.23 8.98 2.32
CA PHE A 191 4.54 7.55 2.21
C PHE A 191 4.99 7.16 0.81
N VAL A 192 4.35 7.66 -0.26
CA VAL A 192 4.79 7.41 -1.64
C VAL A 192 6.24 7.84 -1.87
N LEU A 193 6.65 9.02 -1.36
CA LEU A 193 8.04 9.48 -1.46
C LEU A 193 8.97 8.57 -0.64
N TYR A 194 8.59 8.26 0.59
CA TYR A 194 9.35 7.41 1.51
C TYR A 194 9.54 6.00 0.93
N ASP A 195 8.46 5.31 0.52
CA ASP A 195 8.53 3.94 0.05
C ASP A 195 9.18 3.83 -1.32
N THR A 196 8.92 4.79 -2.24
CA THR A 196 9.65 4.85 -3.51
C THR A 196 11.15 5.03 -3.29
N SER A 197 11.57 5.92 -2.37
CA SER A 197 13.01 6.10 -2.10
C SER A 197 13.65 4.86 -1.48
N ARG A 198 12.94 4.13 -0.62
CA ARG A 198 13.38 2.85 -0.06
C ARG A 198 13.53 1.78 -1.14
N ILE A 199 12.57 1.68 -2.06
CA ILE A 199 12.60 0.75 -3.20
C ILE A 199 13.81 1.03 -4.08
N ILE A 200 14.18 2.29 -4.26
CA ILE A 200 15.33 2.66 -5.08
C ILE A 200 16.67 2.40 -4.38
N GLN A 201 16.73 2.52 -3.03
CA GLN A 201 18.01 2.62 -2.31
C GLN A 201 18.23 1.57 -1.23
N ARG A 202 17.20 1.10 -0.53
CA ARG A 202 17.36 0.37 0.74
C ARG A 202 16.61 -0.95 0.85
N TYR A 203 15.75 -1.26 -0.11
CA TYR A 203 14.88 -2.44 -0.01
C TYR A 203 15.68 -3.75 -0.16
N ASP A 204 15.17 -4.84 0.43
CA ASP A 204 15.72 -6.18 0.25
C ASP A 204 15.36 -6.69 -1.16
N MET A 205 16.36 -7.13 -1.92
CA MET A 205 16.19 -7.62 -3.30
C MET A 205 15.22 -8.80 -3.42
N ASN A 206 14.98 -9.53 -2.33
CA ASN A 206 14.08 -10.69 -2.32
C ASN A 206 12.62 -10.32 -1.95
N ASP A 207 12.35 -9.08 -1.52
CA ASP A 207 11.03 -8.66 -1.02
C ASP A 207 10.29 -7.73 -2.00
N TYR A 208 10.34 -8.01 -3.30
CA TYR A 208 9.64 -7.25 -4.33
C TYR A 208 8.10 -7.31 -4.19
N CYS A 209 7.55 -8.40 -3.63
CA CYS A 209 6.12 -8.50 -3.33
C CYS A 209 5.72 -7.60 -2.16
N GLY A 210 6.56 -7.50 -1.12
CA GLY A 210 6.33 -6.58 -0.02
C GLY A 210 6.43 -5.12 -0.47
N ALA A 211 7.40 -4.79 -1.33
CA ALA A 211 7.51 -3.47 -1.94
C ALA A 211 6.26 -3.10 -2.78
N ALA A 212 5.75 -4.05 -3.57
CA ALA A 212 4.54 -3.86 -4.36
C ALA A 212 3.30 -3.69 -3.47
N LEU A 213 3.24 -4.40 -2.34
CA LEU A 213 2.16 -4.28 -1.36
C LEU A 213 2.15 -2.90 -0.68
N GLU A 214 3.32 -2.36 -0.30
CA GLU A 214 3.45 -1.01 0.26
C GLU A 214 2.94 0.04 -0.74
N LEU A 215 3.40 0.01 -1.99
CA LEU A 215 2.91 0.92 -3.04
C LEU A 215 1.41 0.80 -3.29
N PHE A 216 0.86 -0.42 -3.24
CA PHE A 216 -0.58 -0.63 -3.38
C PHE A 216 -1.37 0.02 -2.23
N LEU A 217 -0.89 -0.11 -1.00
CA LEU A 217 -1.52 0.52 0.17
C LEU A 217 -1.49 2.04 0.07
N ASP A 218 -0.37 2.62 -0.34
CA ASP A 218 -0.25 4.06 -0.53
C ASP A 218 -1.22 4.57 -1.60
N PHE A 219 -1.20 3.93 -2.76
CA PHE A 219 -2.09 4.27 -3.88
C PHE A 219 -3.56 4.18 -3.48
N PHE A 220 -3.94 3.08 -2.82
CA PHE A 220 -5.32 2.82 -2.45
C PHE A 220 -5.84 3.80 -1.39
N ASN A 221 -5.02 4.13 -0.39
CA ASN A 221 -5.38 5.12 0.62
C ASN A 221 -5.47 6.54 0.04
N MET A 222 -4.57 6.91 -0.89
CA MET A 222 -4.68 8.17 -1.63
C MET A 222 -5.97 8.22 -2.44
N PHE A 223 -6.32 7.14 -3.13
CA PHE A 223 -7.55 7.03 -3.90
C PHE A 223 -8.79 7.24 -3.01
N LEU A 224 -8.87 6.58 -1.85
CA LEU A 224 -9.97 6.76 -0.91
C LEU A 224 -10.04 8.18 -0.34
N ALA A 225 -8.89 8.80 -0.08
CA ALA A 225 -8.82 10.18 0.39
C ALA A 225 -9.35 11.17 -0.68
N ILE A 226 -8.88 11.06 -1.92
CA ILE A 226 -9.33 11.89 -3.04
C ILE A 226 -10.82 11.67 -3.32
N LEU A 227 -11.28 10.42 -3.31
CA LEU A 227 -12.68 10.08 -3.47
C LEU A 227 -13.58 10.78 -2.44
N ARG A 228 -13.14 10.76 -1.17
CA ARG A 228 -13.86 11.43 -0.07
C ARG A 228 -13.86 12.95 -0.22
N ILE A 229 -12.73 13.55 -0.62
CA ILE A 229 -12.62 15.00 -0.86
C ILE A 229 -13.54 15.44 -1.97
N LEU A 230 -13.53 14.76 -3.13
CA LEU A 230 -14.37 15.09 -4.26
C LEU A 230 -15.88 14.95 -3.94
N SER A 231 -16.23 13.93 -3.16
CA SER A 231 -17.63 13.70 -2.76
C SER A 231 -18.08 14.71 -1.71
N GLY A 232 -17.21 15.14 -0.79
CA GLY A 232 -17.52 16.17 0.20
C GLY A 232 -17.68 17.57 -0.38
N SER A 233 -16.96 17.88 -1.47
CA SER A 233 -17.05 19.18 -2.15
C SER A 233 -18.34 19.38 -2.97
N ARG A 234 -19.10 18.31 -3.20
CA ARG A 234 -20.34 18.35 -3.98
C ARG A 234 -21.63 18.37 -3.12
N ARG A 235 -21.47 18.40 -1.80
CA ARG A 235 -22.55 18.60 -0.81
C ARG A 235 -22.59 20.05 -0.33
#